data_571e4aec5ca9d9b23ec77b52c4815ff2
#
_entry.id   571e4aec5ca9d9b23ec77b52c4815ff2
#
_cell.length_a   1.000
_cell.length_b   1.000
_cell.length_c   1.000
_cell.angle_alpha   90.00
_cell.angle_beta   90.00
_cell.angle_gamma   90.00
#
_symmetry.space_group_name_H-M   'P 1'
#
loop_
_entity.id
_entity.type
_entity.pdbx_description
1 polymer ?
#
loop_
_entity_poly.entity_id
_entity_poly.type
_entity_poly.pdbx_seq_one_letter_code
_entity_poly.pdbx_strand_id
1 'polypeptide(L)'
;MESTSCPRKTYAVYNTPYLTEGLTLLPGYGRMQGVVFRRDNPRFQHCQSVAEAMNAAAADPDCLMVNRNAGSGTRALVDRLLEGARPAGYMHQAKSHNAVAVAVAQDRADWGMAIDTVARQYGLGFLPVQPERYDFVIPASRADRPAVRRFVGLLRGETGQRLLRELGFDPSPV
;
A
#
# COMPACT_ATOMS: atom_id res chain seq x y z
N MET A 1 -26.35 -1.33 -5.24
CA MET A 1 -24.88 -1.30 -5.21
C MET A 1 -24.50 -0.98 -3.78
N GLU A 2 -24.29 -2.02 -2.98
CA GLU A 2 -23.89 -1.86 -1.58
C GLU A 2 -22.41 -1.49 -1.52
N SER A 3 -22.14 -0.34 -0.95
CA SER A 3 -20.80 0.08 -0.54
C SER A 3 -20.31 -0.89 0.52
N THR A 4 -19.42 -1.79 0.17
CA THR A 4 -18.70 -2.65 1.12
C THR A 4 -17.83 -1.74 1.99
N SER A 5 -18.39 -1.27 3.10
CA SER A 5 -17.62 -0.58 4.13
C SER A 5 -16.61 -1.56 4.73
N CYS A 6 -15.34 -1.29 4.56
CA CYS A 6 -14.26 -2.05 5.20
C CYS A 6 -14.46 -2.01 6.73
N PRO A 7 -14.44 -3.14 7.41
CA PRO A 7 -14.76 -3.20 8.84
C PRO A 7 -13.77 -2.37 9.66
N ARG A 8 -14.30 -1.38 10.38
CA ARG A 8 -13.55 -0.40 11.22
C ARG A 8 -12.57 -1.03 12.22
N LYS A 9 -12.78 -2.29 12.60
CA LYS A 9 -11.99 -2.99 13.63
C LYS A 9 -10.57 -3.38 13.21
N THR A 10 -10.27 -3.48 11.93
CA THR A 10 -8.99 -4.04 11.46
C THR A 10 -7.81 -3.07 11.62
N TYR A 11 -8.04 -1.77 11.51
CA TYR A 11 -6.97 -0.77 11.55
C TYR A 11 -6.50 -0.42 12.96
N ALA A 12 -7.42 -0.29 13.91
CA ALA A 12 -7.08 0.01 15.31
C ALA A 12 -6.20 -1.09 15.92
N VAL A 13 -6.38 -2.34 15.50
CA VAL A 13 -5.60 -3.48 15.99
C VAL A 13 -4.16 -3.48 15.45
N TYR A 14 -3.90 -2.98 14.24
CA TYR A 14 -2.56 -2.97 13.65
C TYR A 14 -1.64 -1.92 14.29
N ASN A 15 -2.13 -0.73 14.55
CA ASN A 15 -1.31 0.37 15.04
C ASN A 15 -1.28 0.46 16.57
N THR A 16 -2.38 0.12 17.23
CA THR A 16 -2.53 0.22 18.69
C THR A 16 -1.43 -0.53 19.49
N PRO A 17 -0.99 -1.76 19.11
CA PRO A 17 0.06 -2.44 19.85
C PRO A 17 1.43 -1.74 19.84
N TYR A 18 1.64 -0.83 18.88
CA TYR A 18 2.88 -0.07 18.74
C TYR A 18 2.82 1.32 19.37
N LEU A 19 1.65 1.72 19.89
CA LEU A 19 1.48 2.98 20.58
C LEU A 19 1.94 2.81 22.04
N THR A 20 3.08 3.39 22.35
CA THR A 20 3.57 3.51 23.73
C THR A 20 2.97 4.73 24.40
N GLU A 21 3.10 4.82 25.74
CA GLU A 21 2.66 5.99 26.52
C GLU A 21 3.25 7.29 25.93
N GLY A 22 2.44 8.32 25.86
CA GLY A 22 2.82 9.62 25.30
C GLY A 22 2.76 9.72 23.76
N LEU A 23 2.28 8.70 23.06
CA LEU A 23 2.02 8.74 21.62
C LEU A 23 0.52 8.82 21.34
N THR A 24 0.14 9.65 20.38
CA THR A 24 -1.26 9.79 19.93
C THR A 24 -1.36 9.40 18.45
N LEU A 25 -2.31 8.52 18.13
CA LEU A 25 -2.64 8.18 16.75
C LEU A 25 -3.49 9.30 16.15
N LEU A 26 -3.05 9.81 15.01
CA LEU A 26 -3.82 10.71 14.15
C LEU A 26 -4.28 9.94 12.93
N PRO A 27 -5.59 9.66 12.76
CA PRO A 27 -6.12 9.05 11.56
C PRO A 27 -5.73 9.85 10.32
N GLY A 28 -5.18 9.18 9.34
CA GLY A 28 -4.75 9.76 8.08
C GLY A 28 -5.75 9.52 6.96
N TYR A 29 -5.36 8.76 5.94
CA TYR A 29 -6.16 8.52 4.74
C TYR A 29 -6.12 7.05 4.30
N GLY A 30 -7.16 6.63 3.60
CA GLY A 30 -7.27 5.32 3.00
C GLY A 30 -6.55 5.26 1.64
N ARG A 31 -6.05 4.07 1.31
CA ARG A 31 -5.46 3.73 0.01
C ARG A 31 -5.65 2.24 -0.26
N MET A 32 -5.54 1.82 -1.52
CA MET A 32 -5.67 0.43 -1.92
C MET A 32 -4.29 -0.18 -2.17
N GLN A 33 -3.96 -1.28 -1.50
CA GLN A 33 -2.81 -2.10 -1.82
C GLN A 33 -3.19 -3.13 -2.90
N GLY A 34 -2.26 -3.42 -3.80
CA GLY A 34 -2.49 -4.39 -4.87
C GLY A 34 -1.21 -4.83 -5.56
N VAL A 35 -1.36 -5.88 -6.36
CA VAL A 35 -0.30 -6.37 -7.25
C VAL A 35 -0.15 -5.42 -8.42
N VAL A 36 1.08 -5.02 -8.72
CA VAL A 36 1.46 -4.17 -9.85
C VAL A 36 2.33 -4.93 -10.83
N PHE A 37 2.09 -4.71 -12.12
CA PHE A 37 2.78 -5.34 -13.23
C PHE A 37 2.71 -4.46 -14.48
N ARG A 38 3.56 -4.69 -15.48
CA ARG A 38 3.40 -4.00 -16.76
C ARG A 38 2.17 -4.54 -17.49
N ARG A 39 1.38 -3.63 -18.08
CA ARG A 39 0.12 -3.98 -18.77
C ARG A 39 0.33 -4.91 -19.97
N ASP A 40 1.50 -4.85 -20.58
CA ASP A 40 1.92 -5.67 -21.71
C ASP A 40 2.58 -6.98 -21.28
N ASN A 41 2.77 -7.25 -20.00
CA ASN A 41 3.35 -8.50 -19.52
C ASN A 41 2.37 -9.67 -19.75
N PRO A 42 2.69 -10.62 -20.63
CA PRO A 42 1.77 -11.69 -21.01
C PRO A 42 1.37 -12.59 -19.84
N ARG A 43 2.19 -12.66 -18.78
CA ARG A 43 1.89 -13.46 -17.57
C ARG A 43 0.67 -12.95 -16.81
N PHE A 44 0.39 -11.63 -16.89
CA PHE A 44 -0.64 -10.97 -16.11
C PHE A 44 -1.79 -10.41 -16.94
N GLN A 45 -1.69 -10.39 -18.27
CA GLN A 45 -2.69 -9.79 -19.17
C GLN A 45 -4.11 -10.35 -18.96
N HIS A 46 -4.22 -11.63 -18.62
CA HIS A 46 -5.51 -12.31 -18.45
C HIS A 46 -5.90 -12.52 -16.98
N CYS A 47 -5.05 -12.12 -16.04
CA CYS A 47 -5.33 -12.26 -14.61
C CYS A 47 -6.41 -11.26 -14.20
N GLN A 48 -7.53 -11.77 -13.69
CA GLN A 48 -8.63 -10.96 -13.17
C GLN A 48 -8.67 -10.96 -11.64
N SER A 49 -7.86 -11.81 -11.01
CA SER A 49 -7.77 -11.92 -9.57
C SER A 49 -6.33 -11.97 -9.08
N VAL A 50 -6.14 -11.61 -7.81
CA VAL A 50 -4.85 -11.71 -7.13
C VAL A 50 -4.36 -13.15 -7.09
N ALA A 51 -5.26 -14.12 -6.86
CA ALA A 51 -4.92 -15.53 -6.82
C ALA A 51 -4.35 -16.02 -8.17
N GLU A 52 -4.98 -15.63 -9.28
CA GLU A 52 -4.46 -15.96 -10.62
C GLU A 52 -3.09 -15.35 -10.86
N ALA A 53 -2.89 -14.07 -10.49
CA ALA A 53 -1.60 -13.39 -10.64
C ALA A 53 -0.51 -14.05 -9.78
N MET A 54 -0.82 -14.43 -8.55
CA MET A 54 0.12 -15.11 -7.66
C MET A 54 0.49 -16.51 -8.17
N ASN A 55 -0.49 -17.25 -8.67
CA ASN A 55 -0.27 -18.57 -9.27
C ASN A 55 0.59 -18.48 -10.54
N ALA A 56 0.31 -17.51 -11.43
CA ALA A 56 1.11 -17.28 -12.63
C ALA A 56 2.57 -16.92 -12.26
N ALA A 57 2.76 -16.08 -11.26
CA ALA A 57 4.09 -15.71 -10.78
C ALA A 57 4.83 -16.87 -10.10
N ALA A 58 4.12 -17.73 -9.35
CA ALA A 58 4.72 -18.88 -8.67
C ALA A 58 5.07 -20.03 -9.61
N ALA A 59 4.34 -20.17 -10.72
CA ALA A 59 4.55 -21.23 -11.69
C ALA A 59 5.77 -20.99 -12.62
N ASP A 60 6.24 -19.76 -12.74
CA ASP A 60 7.32 -19.37 -13.64
C ASP A 60 8.54 -18.89 -12.85
N PRO A 61 9.65 -19.67 -12.83
CA PRO A 61 10.87 -19.27 -12.13
C PRO A 61 11.55 -18.03 -12.74
N ASP A 62 11.20 -17.66 -13.98
CA ASP A 62 11.69 -16.45 -14.64
C ASP A 62 10.81 -15.23 -14.37
N CYS A 63 9.67 -15.39 -13.67
CA CYS A 63 8.81 -14.29 -13.25
C CYS A 63 9.37 -13.58 -12.01
N LEU A 64 10.13 -12.53 -12.23
CA LEU A 64 10.90 -11.86 -11.20
C LEU A 64 10.05 -10.89 -10.37
N MET A 65 10.03 -11.11 -9.07
CA MET A 65 9.40 -10.23 -8.09
C MET A 65 10.33 -9.11 -7.63
N VAL A 66 9.78 -7.92 -7.37
CA VAL A 66 10.36 -6.92 -6.46
C VAL A 66 9.50 -6.81 -5.20
N ASN A 67 10.08 -7.11 -4.06
CA ASN A 67 9.39 -7.10 -2.78
C ASN A 67 9.57 -5.76 -2.05
N ARG A 68 8.81 -5.57 -0.97
CA ARG A 68 9.02 -4.48 -0.03
C ARG A 68 10.03 -4.88 1.05
N ASN A 69 10.67 -3.88 1.61
CA ASN A 69 11.61 -4.09 2.71
C ASN A 69 10.96 -4.78 3.91
N ALA A 70 11.72 -5.60 4.60
CA ALA A 70 11.31 -6.21 5.86
C ALA A 70 10.82 -5.15 6.86
N GLY A 71 9.80 -5.49 7.66
CA GLY A 71 9.19 -4.61 8.64
C GLY A 71 8.15 -3.63 8.08
N SER A 72 7.91 -3.57 6.76
CA SER A 72 6.81 -2.79 6.19
C SER A 72 5.49 -3.57 6.25
N GLY A 73 4.37 -2.87 6.46
CA GLY A 73 3.03 -3.49 6.44
C GLY A 73 2.72 -4.19 5.12
N THR A 74 3.16 -3.61 4.00
CA THR A 74 3.03 -4.24 2.67
C THR A 74 3.81 -5.54 2.57
N ARG A 75 5.01 -5.63 3.19
CA ARG A 75 5.79 -6.87 3.22
C ARG A 75 5.05 -7.94 4.02
N ALA A 76 4.48 -7.61 5.17
CA ALA A 76 3.68 -8.54 5.96
C ALA A 76 2.45 -9.05 5.17
N LEU A 77 1.82 -8.18 4.35
CA LEU A 77 0.75 -8.57 3.46
C LEU A 77 1.22 -9.55 2.38
N VAL A 78 2.35 -9.26 1.72
CA VAL A 78 2.96 -10.14 0.71
C VAL A 78 3.27 -11.52 1.30
N ASP A 79 3.93 -11.56 2.45
CA ASP A 79 4.33 -12.82 3.10
C ASP A 79 3.11 -13.67 3.47
N ARG A 80 2.01 -13.04 3.90
CA ARG A 80 0.73 -13.72 4.17
C ARG A 80 0.12 -14.30 2.89
N LEU A 81 0.12 -13.55 1.78
CA LEU A 81 -0.43 -14.01 0.50
C LEU A 81 0.40 -15.13 -0.13
N LEU A 82 1.69 -15.10 0.08
CA LEU A 82 2.62 -16.11 -0.43
C LEU A 82 2.60 -17.42 0.38
N GLU A 83 2.02 -17.43 1.59
CA GLU A 83 1.89 -18.62 2.44
C GLU A 83 3.20 -19.41 2.61
N GLY A 84 4.33 -18.69 2.66
CA GLY A 84 5.67 -19.28 2.78
C GLY A 84 6.38 -19.53 1.44
N ALA A 85 5.72 -19.37 0.31
CA ALA A 85 6.38 -19.43 -0.99
C ALA A 85 7.38 -18.27 -1.15
N ARG A 86 8.43 -18.51 -1.93
CA ARG A 86 9.47 -17.51 -2.22
C ARG A 86 9.70 -17.45 -3.73
N PRO A 87 8.90 -16.69 -4.47
CA PRO A 87 9.10 -16.50 -5.90
C PRO A 87 10.49 -15.94 -6.22
N ALA A 88 10.92 -16.08 -7.46
CA ALA A 88 12.15 -15.46 -7.94
C ALA A 88 12.11 -13.95 -7.63
N GLY A 89 13.21 -13.40 -7.10
CA GLY A 89 13.29 -12.00 -6.68
C GLY A 89 12.69 -11.65 -5.31
N TYR A 90 12.16 -12.62 -4.55
CA TYR A 90 11.61 -12.38 -3.20
C TYR A 90 12.55 -11.59 -2.29
N MET A 91 13.86 -11.76 -2.43
CA MET A 91 14.89 -11.07 -1.66
C MET A 91 15.26 -9.69 -2.24
N HIS A 92 14.79 -9.34 -3.44
CA HIS A 92 14.97 -8.02 -4.02
C HIS A 92 14.03 -7.02 -3.34
N GLN A 93 14.55 -6.14 -2.50
CA GLN A 93 13.75 -5.29 -1.63
C GLN A 93 13.80 -3.82 -2.05
N ALA A 94 12.63 -3.22 -2.15
CA ALA A 94 12.43 -1.80 -2.39
C ALA A 94 11.88 -1.10 -1.14
N LYS A 95 12.39 0.11 -0.83
CA LYS A 95 12.03 0.86 0.39
C LYS A 95 10.74 1.66 0.27
N SER A 96 10.14 1.77 -0.92
CA SER A 96 8.91 2.54 -1.15
C SER A 96 8.05 1.90 -2.23
N HIS A 97 6.76 2.29 -2.28
CA HIS A 97 5.86 1.88 -3.36
C HIS A 97 6.35 2.41 -4.72
N ASN A 98 6.88 3.65 -4.75
CA ASN A 98 7.46 4.20 -5.98
C ASN A 98 8.65 3.38 -6.47
N ALA A 99 9.54 2.94 -5.57
CA ALA A 99 10.68 2.13 -5.96
C ALA A 99 10.25 0.75 -6.52
N VAL A 100 9.18 0.15 -5.99
CA VAL A 100 8.56 -1.05 -6.57
C VAL A 100 8.05 -0.74 -7.98
N ALA A 101 7.24 0.31 -8.12
CA ALA A 101 6.65 0.68 -9.41
C ALA A 101 7.70 1.01 -10.47
N VAL A 102 8.77 1.73 -10.10
CA VAL A 102 9.89 2.02 -11.00
C VAL A 102 10.58 0.74 -11.46
N ALA A 103 10.85 -0.20 -10.55
CA ALA A 103 11.48 -1.47 -10.93
C ALA A 103 10.64 -2.25 -11.94
N VAL A 104 9.31 -2.28 -11.74
CA VAL A 104 8.38 -2.95 -12.67
C VAL A 104 8.26 -2.18 -14.00
N ALA A 105 8.11 -0.85 -13.95
CA ALA A 105 7.98 -0.03 -15.15
C ALA A 105 9.22 -0.06 -16.04
N GLN A 106 10.40 -0.23 -15.45
CA GLN A 106 11.68 -0.32 -16.15
C GLN A 106 12.13 -1.76 -16.48
N ASP A 107 11.22 -2.73 -16.39
CA ASP A 107 11.50 -4.13 -16.70
C ASP A 107 12.65 -4.76 -15.87
N ARG A 108 12.85 -4.26 -14.66
CA ARG A 108 13.80 -4.84 -13.70
C ARG A 108 13.16 -5.88 -12.79
N ALA A 109 11.84 -5.96 -12.84
CA ALA A 109 11.01 -6.98 -12.22
C ALA A 109 9.70 -7.09 -13.01
N ASP A 110 9.08 -8.27 -13.00
CA ASP A 110 7.79 -8.52 -13.66
C ASP A 110 6.63 -7.99 -12.84
N TRP A 111 6.72 -8.10 -11.51
CA TRP A 111 5.65 -7.73 -10.59
C TRP A 111 6.15 -7.34 -9.20
N GLY A 112 5.25 -6.78 -8.44
CA GLY A 112 5.46 -6.46 -7.03
C GLY A 112 4.17 -6.01 -6.36
N MET A 113 4.25 -5.52 -5.12
CA MET A 113 3.10 -4.96 -4.44
C MET A 113 3.28 -3.48 -4.14
N ALA A 114 2.32 -2.68 -4.58
CA ALA A 114 2.29 -1.24 -4.36
C ALA A 114 0.87 -0.75 -4.06
N ILE A 115 0.65 0.55 -4.13
CA ILE A 115 -0.66 1.17 -3.98
C ILE A 115 -1.19 1.64 -5.34
N ASP A 116 -2.51 1.70 -5.46
CA ASP A 116 -3.23 2.04 -6.68
C ASP A 116 -2.85 3.40 -7.29
N THR A 117 -2.63 4.42 -6.44
CA THR A 117 -2.21 5.76 -6.87
C THR A 117 -0.86 5.73 -7.56
N VAL A 118 0.08 4.94 -7.03
CA VAL A 118 1.41 4.77 -7.63
C VAL A 118 1.33 3.94 -8.91
N ALA A 119 0.53 2.87 -8.94
CA ALA A 119 0.32 2.10 -10.17
C ALA A 119 -0.21 2.98 -11.32
N ARG A 120 -1.20 3.85 -11.04
CA ARG A 120 -1.71 4.82 -12.03
C ARG A 120 -0.63 5.80 -12.50
N GLN A 121 0.16 6.34 -11.59
CA GLN A 121 1.24 7.30 -11.90
C GLN A 121 2.27 6.73 -12.87
N TYR A 122 2.58 5.44 -12.77
CA TYR A 122 3.55 4.75 -13.62
C TYR A 122 2.90 3.96 -14.78
N GLY A 123 1.60 4.10 -15.01
CA GLY A 123 0.89 3.44 -16.10
C GLY A 123 0.82 1.91 -16.00
N LEU A 124 1.02 1.36 -14.80
CA LEU A 124 1.04 -0.07 -14.55
C LEU A 124 -0.36 -0.70 -14.51
N GLY A 125 -0.44 -2.00 -14.73
CA GLY A 125 -1.55 -2.84 -14.36
C GLY A 125 -1.66 -2.94 -12.83
N PHE A 126 -2.88 -3.12 -12.34
CA PHE A 126 -3.17 -3.17 -10.91
C PHE A 126 -4.29 -4.14 -10.57
N LEU A 127 -4.02 -5.10 -9.70
CA LEU A 127 -5.03 -5.99 -9.12
C LEU A 127 -5.19 -5.66 -7.64
N PRO A 128 -6.36 -5.17 -7.20
CA PRO A 128 -6.57 -4.76 -5.82
C PRO A 128 -6.56 -5.96 -4.87
N VAL A 129 -5.87 -5.82 -3.75
CA VAL A 129 -5.78 -6.84 -2.69
C VAL A 129 -6.60 -6.46 -1.48
N GLN A 130 -6.24 -5.36 -0.82
CA GLN A 130 -6.95 -4.88 0.36
C GLN A 130 -6.81 -3.38 0.54
N PRO A 131 -7.84 -2.73 1.10
CA PRO A 131 -7.71 -1.35 1.55
C PRO A 131 -6.83 -1.30 2.80
N GLU A 132 -6.04 -0.24 2.92
CA GLU A 132 -5.30 0.09 4.14
C GLU A 132 -5.45 1.55 4.49
N ARG A 133 -5.22 1.88 5.77
CA ARG A 133 -5.11 3.27 6.21
C ARG A 133 -3.68 3.61 6.51
N TYR A 134 -3.30 4.81 6.10
CA TYR A 134 -2.03 5.41 6.46
C TYR A 134 -2.27 6.41 7.58
N ASP A 135 -1.93 6.04 8.80
CA ASP A 135 -2.08 6.86 9.98
C ASP A 135 -0.76 7.50 10.39
N PHE A 136 -0.85 8.57 11.14
CA PHE A 136 0.29 9.29 11.71
C PHE A 136 0.36 9.09 13.21
N VAL A 137 1.56 9.10 13.75
CA VAL A 137 1.79 9.07 15.20
C VAL A 137 2.42 10.39 15.62
N ILE A 138 1.84 11.04 16.63
CA ILE A 138 2.30 12.30 17.15
C ILE A 138 2.69 12.10 18.61
N PRO A 139 3.96 12.38 18.99
CA PRO A 139 4.31 12.48 20.41
C PRO A 139 3.52 13.59 21.09
N ALA A 140 2.87 13.30 22.23
CA ALA A 140 2.08 14.27 22.99
C ALA A 140 2.87 15.54 23.29
N SER A 141 4.16 15.40 23.63
CA SER A 141 5.08 16.53 23.87
C SER A 141 5.30 17.46 22.68
N ARG A 142 4.89 17.03 21.47
CA ARG A 142 5.03 17.80 20.22
C ARG A 142 3.69 18.22 19.62
N ALA A 143 2.56 17.82 20.19
CA ALA A 143 1.24 18.08 19.64
C ALA A 143 0.95 19.59 19.46
N ASP A 144 1.45 20.40 20.36
CA ASP A 144 1.25 21.85 20.36
C ASP A 144 2.20 22.65 19.47
N ARG A 145 3.17 22.02 18.84
CA ARG A 145 4.07 22.71 17.91
C ARG A 145 3.27 23.32 16.75
N PRO A 146 3.53 24.57 16.35
CA PRO A 146 2.79 25.23 15.26
C PRO A 146 2.76 24.43 13.96
N ALA A 147 3.87 23.79 13.59
CA ALA A 147 3.94 22.94 12.39
C ALA A 147 3.04 21.70 12.49
N VAL A 148 2.96 21.08 13.68
CA VAL A 148 2.10 19.90 13.92
C VAL A 148 0.62 20.31 13.88
N ARG A 149 0.25 21.40 14.56
CA ARG A 149 -1.12 21.94 14.50
C ARG A 149 -1.54 22.29 13.08
N ARG A 150 -0.65 22.92 12.30
CA ARG A 150 -0.91 23.25 10.90
C ARG A 150 -1.09 22.00 10.04
N PHE A 151 -0.25 20.98 10.23
CA PHE A 151 -0.38 19.69 9.55
C PHE A 151 -1.72 19.01 9.86
N VAL A 152 -2.11 18.94 11.15
CA VAL A 152 -3.39 18.35 11.58
C VAL A 152 -4.56 19.14 10.97
N GLY A 153 -4.49 20.47 10.99
CA GLY A 153 -5.50 21.34 10.37
C GLY A 153 -5.65 21.12 8.88
N LEU A 154 -4.53 20.98 8.16
CA LEU A 154 -4.56 20.66 6.73
C LEU A 154 -5.14 19.26 6.46
N LEU A 155 -4.73 18.25 7.21
CA LEU A 155 -5.19 16.88 7.02
C LEU A 155 -6.71 16.75 7.25
N ARG A 156 -7.25 17.47 8.23
CA ARG A 156 -8.68 17.44 8.58
C ARG A 156 -9.54 18.47 7.84
N GLY A 157 -8.92 19.50 7.30
CA GLY A 157 -9.61 20.61 6.63
C GLY A 157 -10.05 20.24 5.22
N GLU A 158 -11.07 20.93 4.69
CA GLU A 158 -11.64 20.69 3.36
C GLU A 158 -10.58 20.74 2.25
N THR A 159 -9.65 21.68 2.32
CA THR A 159 -8.59 21.81 1.32
C THR A 159 -7.70 20.56 1.28
N GLY A 160 -7.27 20.05 2.42
CA GLY A 160 -6.47 18.85 2.50
C GLY A 160 -7.24 17.60 2.06
N GLN A 161 -8.48 17.48 2.47
CA GLN A 161 -9.34 16.38 2.05
C GLN A 161 -9.62 16.39 0.55
N ARG A 162 -9.84 17.58 -0.05
CA ARG A 162 -9.98 17.71 -1.51
C ARG A 162 -8.70 17.26 -2.21
N LEU A 163 -7.55 17.75 -1.79
CA LEU A 163 -6.26 17.37 -2.36
C LEU A 163 -6.00 15.86 -2.27
N LEU A 164 -6.33 15.23 -1.15
CA LEU A 164 -6.20 13.77 -1.00
C LEU A 164 -7.07 13.03 -2.03
N ARG A 165 -8.33 13.46 -2.25
CA ARG A 165 -9.20 12.87 -3.28
C ARG A 165 -8.65 13.08 -4.69
N GLU A 166 -8.16 14.27 -5.01
CA GLU A 166 -7.53 14.57 -6.30
C GLU A 166 -6.30 13.69 -6.56
N LEU A 167 -5.55 13.37 -5.51
CA LEU A 167 -4.42 12.44 -5.56
C LEU A 167 -4.85 10.95 -5.57
N GLY A 168 -6.15 10.67 -5.41
CA GLY A 168 -6.72 9.32 -5.44
C GLY A 168 -6.71 8.59 -4.10
N PHE A 169 -6.52 9.31 -2.99
CA PHE A 169 -6.64 8.76 -1.63
C PHE A 169 -8.06 8.94 -1.07
N ASP A 170 -8.41 8.11 -0.10
CA ASP A 170 -9.67 8.23 0.62
C ASP A 170 -9.47 8.96 1.96
N PRO A 171 -9.91 10.22 2.07
CA PRO A 171 -9.80 11.00 3.29
C PRO A 171 -10.90 10.70 4.32
N SER A 172 -11.83 9.76 4.03
CA SER A 172 -12.95 9.48 4.91
C SER A 172 -12.48 9.13 6.33
N PRO A 173 -13.07 9.72 7.37
CA PRO A 173 -12.78 9.34 8.75
C PRO A 173 -13.22 7.89 8.99
N VAL A 174 -12.52 7.23 9.89
CA VAL A 174 -12.89 5.87 10.38
C VAL A 174 -13.99 5.99 11.42
#